data_d2558276d270ed161e47fdf696ba613e
#
_entry.id   d2558276d270ed161e47fdf696ba613e
#
_cell.length_a   1.000
_cell.length_b   1.000
_cell.length_c   1.000
_cell.angle_alpha   90.00
_cell.angle_beta   90.00
_cell.angle_gamma   90.00
#
_symmetry.space_group_name_H-M   'P 1'
#
loop_
_entity.id
_entity.type
_entity.pdbx_description
1 polymer ?
#
loop_
_entity_poly.entity_id
_entity_poly.type
_entity_poly.pdbx_seq_one_letter_code
_entity_poly.pdbx_strand_id
1 'polypeptide(L)'
;MRVVPGASARFGAYLAPTVVMMPSYVNIGAYVDEGTMIDTWATVASCAQIGKRVHLSGGVGIGGVLEPPEAVPVVVEDDCFVGSRCMIVNGARVRKGAKLGAGLIFTSNTPVIDADSGEEVGRGVIPERSVVVQGTRMKEFAGGTFGLPCALILRTLAEGEEHDKLKLNALLREHDIVS
;
A
#
# COMPACT_ATOMS: atom_id res chain seq x y z
N MET A 1 -0.69 -18.27 13.94
CA MET A 1 -0.57 -16.82 14.13
C MET A 1 0.54 -16.54 15.12
N ARG A 2 1.39 -15.55 14.87
CA ARG A 2 2.39 -15.04 15.82
C ARG A 2 2.02 -13.60 16.19
N VAL A 3 1.83 -13.33 17.47
CA VAL A 3 1.50 -12.00 17.98
C VAL A 3 2.60 -11.57 18.96
N VAL A 4 3.27 -10.48 18.64
CA VAL A 4 4.33 -9.90 19.50
C VAL A 4 3.67 -9.05 20.59
N PRO A 5 4.18 -9.06 21.83
CA PRO A 5 3.65 -8.20 22.90
C PRO A 5 3.53 -6.74 22.45
N GLY A 6 2.39 -6.10 22.76
CA GLY A 6 2.06 -4.74 22.30
C GLY A 6 1.25 -4.67 21.02
N ALA A 7 1.08 -5.78 20.29
CA ALA A 7 0.12 -5.85 19.19
C ALA A 7 -1.32 -5.89 19.73
N SER A 8 -2.24 -5.24 19.04
CA SER A 8 -3.65 -5.16 19.41
C SER A 8 -4.57 -5.40 18.21
N ALA A 9 -5.54 -6.30 18.39
CA ALA A 9 -6.62 -6.50 17.44
C ALA A 9 -7.96 -6.37 18.16
N ARG A 10 -8.87 -5.55 17.60
CA ARG A 10 -10.20 -5.38 18.18
C ARG A 10 -11.06 -6.61 17.95
N PHE A 11 -12.01 -6.82 18.86
CA PHE A 11 -13.09 -7.80 18.67
C PHE A 11 -13.82 -7.51 17.35
N GLY A 12 -14.08 -8.55 16.55
CA GLY A 12 -14.67 -8.45 15.21
C GLY A 12 -13.67 -8.25 14.07
N ALA A 13 -12.38 -8.19 14.34
CA ALA A 13 -11.34 -8.35 13.32
C ALA A 13 -11.11 -9.84 13.02
N TYR A 14 -10.84 -10.17 11.76
CA TYR A 14 -10.40 -11.51 11.36
C TYR A 14 -8.91 -11.50 11.02
N LEU A 15 -8.18 -12.40 11.62
CA LEU A 15 -6.76 -12.66 11.37
C LEU A 15 -6.57 -14.16 11.10
N ALA A 16 -6.11 -14.51 9.91
CA ALA A 16 -5.85 -15.90 9.54
C ALA A 16 -4.77 -16.55 10.42
N PRO A 17 -4.76 -17.90 10.56
CA PRO A 17 -3.86 -18.62 11.49
C PRO A 17 -2.38 -18.33 11.32
N THR A 18 -1.90 -18.00 10.12
CA THR A 18 -0.48 -17.79 9.79
C THR A 18 -0.05 -16.32 9.79
N VAL A 19 -0.94 -15.39 10.13
CA VAL A 19 -0.63 -13.96 10.24
C VAL A 19 0.43 -13.71 11.32
N VAL A 20 1.34 -12.78 11.04
CA VAL A 20 2.33 -12.24 11.99
C VAL A 20 1.97 -10.80 12.31
N MET A 21 1.74 -10.50 13.59
CA MET A 21 1.57 -9.15 14.10
C MET A 21 2.79 -8.75 14.95
N MET A 22 3.55 -7.79 14.47
CA MET A 22 4.45 -7.00 15.32
C MET A 22 3.61 -6.04 16.18
N PRO A 23 4.19 -5.22 17.08
CA PRO A 23 3.43 -4.18 17.78
C PRO A 23 2.71 -3.26 16.80
N SER A 24 1.46 -3.56 16.53
CA SER A 24 0.63 -3.02 15.46
C SER A 24 -0.83 -3.04 15.88
N TYR A 25 -1.72 -2.45 15.08
CA TYR A 25 -3.13 -2.35 15.43
C TYR A 25 -4.03 -2.80 14.28
N VAL A 26 -5.01 -3.65 14.58
CA VAL A 26 -6.05 -4.10 13.64
C VAL A 26 -7.43 -3.76 14.20
N ASN A 27 -8.20 -3.00 13.42
CA ASN A 27 -9.50 -2.49 13.85
C ASN A 27 -10.64 -3.46 13.55
N ILE A 28 -11.81 -3.18 14.12
CA ILE A 28 -13.06 -3.95 13.93
C ILE A 28 -13.41 -4.10 12.45
N GLY A 29 -13.88 -5.27 12.04
CA GLY A 29 -14.29 -5.59 10.67
C GLY A 29 -13.15 -5.76 9.68
N ALA A 30 -11.91 -5.47 10.07
CA ALA A 30 -10.75 -5.72 9.21
C ALA A 30 -10.55 -7.23 8.98
N TYR A 31 -10.16 -7.57 7.76
CA TYR A 31 -9.82 -8.94 7.35
C TYR A 31 -8.35 -8.99 6.94
N VAL A 32 -7.59 -9.90 7.51
CA VAL A 32 -6.18 -10.13 7.18
C VAL A 32 -5.95 -11.61 6.92
N ASP A 33 -5.53 -11.94 5.70
CA ASP A 33 -5.42 -13.31 5.23
C ASP A 33 -4.03 -13.93 5.49
N GLU A 34 -3.90 -15.20 5.15
CA GLU A 34 -2.80 -16.10 5.45
C GLU A 34 -1.43 -15.58 5.01
N GLY A 35 -0.41 -15.81 5.83
CA GLY A 35 0.98 -15.48 5.54
C GLY A 35 1.29 -13.98 5.55
N THR A 36 0.31 -13.14 5.87
CA THR A 36 0.49 -11.69 5.92
C THR A 36 1.23 -11.26 7.18
N MET A 37 2.14 -10.29 7.02
CA MET A 37 2.83 -9.62 8.11
C MET A 37 2.34 -8.19 8.27
N ILE A 38 1.95 -7.84 9.49
CA ILE A 38 1.64 -6.49 9.92
C ILE A 38 2.80 -6.04 10.80
N ASP A 39 3.71 -5.24 10.23
CA ASP A 39 4.97 -4.86 10.87
C ASP A 39 4.76 -3.74 11.91
N THR A 40 5.85 -3.36 12.57
CA THR A 40 5.86 -2.45 13.72
C THR A 40 5.20 -1.11 13.39
N TRP A 41 4.26 -0.71 14.25
CA TRP A 41 3.46 0.52 14.14
C TRP A 41 2.56 0.61 12.91
N ALA A 42 2.40 -0.47 12.14
CA ALA A 42 1.40 -0.51 11.08
C ALA A 42 -0.01 -0.58 11.67
N THR A 43 -0.96 0.00 10.96
CA THR A 43 -2.38 0.00 11.31
C THR A 43 -3.23 -0.51 10.17
N VAL A 44 -4.16 -1.41 10.45
CA VAL A 44 -5.20 -1.87 9.54
C VAL A 44 -6.53 -1.37 10.11
N ALA A 45 -7.09 -0.33 9.51
CA ALA A 45 -8.28 0.31 10.04
C ALA A 45 -9.56 -0.48 9.70
N SER A 46 -10.70 0.05 10.15
CA SER A 46 -11.99 -0.65 10.12
C SER A 46 -12.38 -1.13 8.72
N CYS A 47 -12.76 -2.40 8.63
CA CYS A 47 -13.24 -3.09 7.44
C CYS A 47 -12.24 -3.20 6.27
N ALA A 48 -10.99 -2.78 6.42
CA ALA A 48 -9.97 -2.94 5.39
C ALA A 48 -9.73 -4.42 5.09
N GLN A 49 -9.47 -4.75 3.83
CA GLN A 49 -9.33 -6.11 3.32
C GLN A 49 -7.89 -6.34 2.86
N ILE A 50 -7.15 -7.17 3.57
CA ILE A 50 -5.76 -7.50 3.27
C ILE A 50 -5.65 -8.96 2.84
N GLY A 51 -5.17 -9.20 1.65
CA GLY A 51 -5.01 -10.52 1.05
C GLY A 51 -3.88 -11.34 1.66
N LYS A 52 -3.56 -12.44 0.98
CA LYS A 52 -2.54 -13.42 1.41
C LYS A 52 -1.12 -12.92 1.15
N ARG A 53 -0.19 -13.28 2.01
CA ARG A 53 1.25 -13.02 1.85
C ARG A 53 1.58 -11.55 1.59
N VAL A 54 0.77 -10.66 2.12
CA VAL A 54 1.02 -9.22 2.08
C VAL A 54 2.03 -8.85 3.16
N HIS A 55 2.96 -7.96 2.83
CA HIS A 55 3.83 -7.34 3.81
C HIS A 55 3.45 -5.86 3.98
N LEU A 56 2.86 -5.52 5.10
CA LEU A 56 2.66 -4.13 5.53
C LEU A 56 3.86 -3.74 6.38
N SER A 57 4.79 -2.97 5.79
CA SER A 57 6.04 -2.57 6.46
C SER A 57 5.80 -1.57 7.60
N GLY A 58 6.85 -1.26 8.34
CA GLY A 58 6.77 -0.40 9.54
C GLY A 58 6.05 0.92 9.30
N GLY A 59 5.08 1.21 10.15
CA GLY A 59 4.31 2.45 10.12
C GLY A 59 3.35 2.63 8.94
N VAL A 60 3.04 1.58 8.21
CA VAL A 60 2.00 1.60 7.16
C VAL A 60 0.65 1.90 7.78
N GLY A 61 -0.10 2.83 7.17
CA GLY A 61 -1.48 3.16 7.53
C GLY A 61 -2.46 2.72 6.46
N ILE A 62 -3.30 1.74 6.78
CA ILE A 62 -4.43 1.35 5.95
C ILE A 62 -5.70 2.00 6.50
N GLY A 63 -6.37 2.82 5.67
CA GLY A 63 -7.57 3.55 6.05
C GLY A 63 -8.81 2.68 6.25
N GLY A 64 -9.73 3.19 7.06
CA GLY A 64 -11.00 2.52 7.37
C GLY A 64 -12.21 3.21 6.75
N VAL A 65 -13.40 2.73 7.11
CA VAL A 65 -14.70 3.17 6.55
C VAL A 65 -15.62 3.81 7.59
N LEU A 66 -15.20 3.96 8.84
CA LEU A 66 -16.10 4.38 9.92
C LEU A 66 -16.13 5.90 10.15
N GLU A 67 -15.01 6.60 9.97
CA GLU A 67 -14.92 8.03 10.27
C GLU A 67 -14.03 8.78 9.25
N PRO A 68 -14.64 9.47 8.27
CA PRO A 68 -16.08 9.53 7.99
C PRO A 68 -16.59 8.19 7.42
N PRO A 69 -17.91 7.92 7.49
CA PRO A 69 -18.49 6.72 6.89
C PRO A 69 -18.25 6.70 5.37
N GLU A 70 -17.58 5.65 4.89
CA GLU A 70 -17.33 5.44 3.47
C GLU A 70 -17.89 4.08 3.03
N ALA A 71 -18.42 4.01 1.80
CA ALA A 71 -19.04 2.80 1.30
C ALA A 71 -18.04 1.75 0.80
N VAL A 72 -16.79 2.17 0.49
CA VAL A 72 -15.78 1.30 -0.14
C VAL A 72 -14.58 1.13 0.78
N PRO A 73 -14.29 -0.10 1.23
CA PRO A 73 -13.09 -0.37 2.02
C PRO A 73 -11.82 -0.28 1.17
N VAL A 74 -10.70 -0.02 1.83
CA VAL A 74 -9.38 -0.23 1.24
C VAL A 74 -9.16 -1.73 1.02
N VAL A 75 -8.66 -2.09 -0.15
CA VAL A 75 -8.32 -3.47 -0.50
C VAL A 75 -6.85 -3.53 -0.92
N VAL A 76 -6.09 -4.40 -0.26
CA VAL A 76 -4.74 -4.79 -0.67
C VAL A 76 -4.77 -6.27 -1.02
N GLU A 77 -4.62 -6.58 -2.30
CA GLU A 77 -4.71 -7.96 -2.80
C GLU A 77 -3.45 -8.77 -2.45
N ASP A 78 -3.46 -10.05 -2.82
CA ASP A 78 -2.40 -10.99 -2.48
C ASP A 78 -1.01 -10.58 -2.97
N ASP A 79 0.03 -11.08 -2.31
CA ASP A 79 1.43 -10.97 -2.71
C ASP A 79 1.98 -9.54 -2.80
N CYS A 80 1.26 -8.56 -2.23
CA CYS A 80 1.69 -7.16 -2.22
C CYS A 80 2.79 -6.90 -1.18
N PHE A 81 3.69 -5.98 -1.53
CA PHE A 81 4.61 -5.36 -0.59
C PHE A 81 4.29 -3.88 -0.47
N VAL A 82 4.01 -3.43 0.74
CA VAL A 82 3.71 -2.03 1.04
C VAL A 82 4.85 -1.45 1.87
N GLY A 83 5.62 -0.56 1.26
CA GLY A 83 6.80 0.06 1.86
C GLY A 83 6.46 0.87 3.12
N SER A 84 7.48 1.07 3.98
CA SER A 84 7.31 1.77 5.26
C SER A 84 6.67 3.14 5.10
N ARG A 85 5.78 3.49 6.04
CA ARG A 85 5.09 4.80 6.08
C ARG A 85 4.18 5.09 4.88
N CYS A 86 3.83 4.11 4.05
CA CYS A 86 2.75 4.29 3.08
C CYS A 86 1.42 4.51 3.79
N MET A 87 0.61 5.42 3.22
CA MET A 87 -0.78 5.66 3.64
C MET A 87 -1.70 5.30 2.48
N ILE A 88 -2.54 4.26 2.63
CA ILE A 88 -3.50 3.81 1.62
C ILE A 88 -4.89 3.97 2.21
N VAL A 89 -5.65 4.93 1.69
CA VAL A 89 -6.89 5.39 2.33
C VAL A 89 -8.02 5.63 1.32
N ASN A 90 -9.22 5.91 1.83
CA ASN A 90 -10.38 6.35 1.04
C ASN A 90 -10.78 5.34 -0.05
N GLY A 91 -10.86 4.05 0.27
CA GLY A 91 -11.30 3.02 -0.67
C GLY A 91 -10.34 2.73 -1.82
N ALA A 92 -9.09 3.17 -1.71
CA ALA A 92 -8.06 2.85 -2.68
C ALA A 92 -7.77 1.35 -2.75
N ARG A 93 -7.33 0.89 -3.91
CA ARG A 93 -7.06 -0.53 -4.16
C ARG A 93 -5.64 -0.76 -4.66
N VAL A 94 -4.97 -1.75 -4.06
CA VAL A 94 -3.66 -2.24 -4.50
C VAL A 94 -3.83 -3.65 -5.04
N ARG A 95 -3.61 -3.83 -6.33
CA ARG A 95 -3.81 -5.12 -6.98
C ARG A 95 -2.66 -6.07 -6.73
N LYS A 96 -2.94 -7.35 -6.98
CA LYS A 96 -2.06 -8.48 -6.69
C LYS A 96 -0.61 -8.27 -7.14
N GLY A 97 0.32 -8.60 -6.25
CA GLY A 97 1.75 -8.58 -6.54
C GLY A 97 2.40 -7.20 -6.64
N ALA A 98 1.65 -6.12 -6.48
CA ALA A 98 2.21 -4.76 -6.52
C ALA A 98 3.22 -4.52 -5.40
N LYS A 99 4.25 -3.73 -5.68
CA LYS A 99 5.33 -3.36 -4.76
C LYS A 99 5.37 -1.84 -4.63
N LEU A 100 5.07 -1.32 -3.45
CA LEU A 100 5.03 0.10 -3.18
C LEU A 100 6.29 0.52 -2.43
N GLY A 101 6.99 1.51 -2.97
CA GLY A 101 8.10 2.18 -2.28
C GLY A 101 7.62 2.91 -1.03
N ALA A 102 8.55 3.16 -0.11
CA ALA A 102 8.22 3.83 1.15
C ALA A 102 7.65 5.24 0.95
N GLY A 103 6.74 5.65 1.83
CA GLY A 103 6.21 7.01 1.88
C GLY A 103 5.11 7.35 0.88
N LEU A 104 4.61 6.40 0.11
CA LEU A 104 3.51 6.65 -0.84
C LEU A 104 2.21 6.99 -0.10
N ILE A 105 1.62 8.14 -0.41
CA ILE A 105 0.27 8.52 0.02
C ILE A 105 -0.68 8.28 -1.13
N PHE A 106 -1.61 7.34 -0.95
CA PHE A 106 -2.49 6.85 -2.01
C PHE A 106 -3.95 6.83 -1.59
N THR A 107 -4.78 7.51 -2.35
CA THR A 107 -6.23 7.63 -2.14
C THR A 107 -6.98 7.17 -3.39
N SER A 108 -8.30 7.03 -3.30
CA SER A 108 -9.17 6.71 -4.46
C SER A 108 -9.06 7.71 -5.63
N ASN A 109 -8.57 8.93 -5.38
CA ASN A 109 -8.42 9.98 -6.39
C ASN A 109 -6.97 10.20 -6.84
N THR A 110 -6.00 9.54 -6.23
CA THR A 110 -4.59 9.70 -6.59
C THR A 110 -4.36 9.19 -8.01
N PRO A 111 -3.84 10.03 -8.93
CA PRO A 111 -3.49 9.59 -10.27
C PRO A 111 -2.37 8.56 -10.24
N VAL A 112 -2.47 7.57 -11.11
CA VAL A 112 -1.44 6.56 -11.35
C VAL A 112 -0.85 6.83 -12.73
N ILE A 113 0.44 7.10 -12.79
CA ILE A 113 1.15 7.52 -14.00
C ILE A 113 2.22 6.49 -14.32
N ASP A 114 2.28 6.09 -15.57
CA ASP A 114 3.38 5.27 -16.08
C ASP A 114 4.60 6.16 -16.39
N ALA A 115 5.76 5.80 -15.82
CA ALA A 115 6.96 6.65 -15.91
C ALA A 115 7.58 6.65 -17.33
N ASP A 116 7.41 5.57 -18.09
CA ASP A 116 8.00 5.44 -19.42
C ASP A 116 7.19 6.22 -20.46
N SER A 117 5.86 6.15 -20.38
CA SER A 117 4.99 6.85 -21.34
C SER A 117 4.57 8.25 -20.86
N GLY A 118 4.61 8.52 -19.56
CA GLY A 118 4.05 9.74 -18.95
C GLY A 118 2.52 9.76 -18.90
N GLU A 119 1.84 8.69 -19.27
CA GLU A 119 0.38 8.61 -19.34
C GLU A 119 -0.24 8.31 -17.97
N GLU A 120 -1.38 8.93 -17.68
CA GLU A 120 -2.24 8.59 -16.55
C GLU A 120 -3.01 7.30 -16.88
N VAL A 121 -2.62 6.17 -16.28
CA VAL A 121 -3.25 4.85 -16.52
C VAL A 121 -4.50 4.61 -15.69
N GLY A 122 -4.78 5.47 -14.71
CA GLY A 122 -5.97 5.38 -13.87
C GLY A 122 -5.86 6.19 -12.59
N ARG A 123 -6.84 6.02 -11.69
CA ARG A 123 -6.87 6.65 -10.35
C ARG A 123 -7.32 5.67 -9.29
N GLY A 124 -6.75 5.78 -8.10
CA GLY A 124 -7.17 5.03 -6.92
C GLY A 124 -6.96 3.52 -6.98
N VAL A 125 -6.41 3.00 -8.07
CA VAL A 125 -6.12 1.58 -8.26
C VAL A 125 -4.68 1.42 -8.74
N ILE A 126 -3.83 0.82 -7.92
CA ILE A 126 -2.49 0.38 -8.32
C ILE A 126 -2.63 -0.90 -9.14
N PRO A 127 -2.13 -0.97 -10.39
CA PRO A 127 -2.20 -2.16 -11.23
C PRO A 127 -1.43 -3.35 -10.64
N GLU A 128 -1.77 -4.54 -11.14
CA GLU A 128 -1.09 -5.78 -10.73
C GLU A 128 0.40 -5.73 -11.06
N ARG A 129 1.21 -6.30 -10.16
CA ARG A 129 2.66 -6.49 -10.33
C ARG A 129 3.44 -5.20 -10.64
N SER A 130 2.84 -4.03 -10.44
CA SER A 130 3.55 -2.75 -10.64
C SER A 130 4.49 -2.44 -9.47
N VAL A 131 5.65 -1.90 -9.80
CA VAL A 131 6.56 -1.27 -8.85
C VAL A 131 6.28 0.22 -8.86
N VAL A 132 5.82 0.76 -7.74
CA VAL A 132 5.24 2.10 -7.66
C VAL A 132 5.91 2.90 -6.56
N VAL A 133 6.18 4.17 -6.83
CA VAL A 133 6.71 5.12 -5.86
C VAL A 133 5.89 6.40 -5.80
N GLN A 134 6.11 7.20 -4.77
CA GLN A 134 5.57 8.56 -4.72
C GLN A 134 6.20 9.40 -5.80
N GLY A 135 5.38 9.96 -6.67
CA GLY A 135 5.76 10.95 -7.67
C GLY A 135 5.08 12.30 -7.46
N THR A 136 5.40 13.24 -8.31
CA THR A 136 4.80 14.57 -8.34
C THR A 136 4.52 14.97 -9.78
N ARG A 137 3.29 15.39 -10.06
CA ARG A 137 2.93 16.00 -11.34
C ARG A 137 2.68 17.49 -11.17
N MET A 138 3.14 18.28 -12.12
CA MET A 138 2.93 19.73 -12.12
C MET A 138 1.51 20.06 -12.60
N LYS A 139 0.88 21.03 -11.95
CA LYS A 139 -0.44 21.53 -12.34
C LYS A 139 -0.48 23.05 -12.21
N GLU A 140 -1.04 23.70 -13.22
CA GLU A 140 -1.26 25.14 -13.23
C GLU A 140 -2.54 25.53 -12.48
N PHE A 141 -2.42 26.56 -11.68
CA PHE A 141 -3.50 27.23 -10.95
C PHE A 141 -3.41 28.74 -11.16
N ALA A 142 -4.43 29.47 -10.77
CA ALA A 142 -4.44 30.96 -10.88
C ALA A 142 -3.27 31.62 -10.14
N GLY A 143 -2.76 31.01 -9.07
CA GLY A 143 -1.63 31.50 -8.27
C GLY A 143 -0.25 30.99 -8.70
N GLY A 144 -0.16 30.17 -9.74
CA GLY A 144 1.11 29.59 -10.22
C GLY A 144 1.05 28.08 -10.45
N THR A 145 2.20 27.50 -10.76
CA THR A 145 2.34 26.05 -11.01
C THR A 145 2.82 25.35 -9.77
N PHE A 146 2.08 24.33 -9.35
CA PHE A 146 2.37 23.55 -8.13
C PHE A 146 2.47 22.06 -8.44
N GLY A 147 3.33 21.35 -7.68
CA GLY A 147 3.46 19.89 -7.73
C GLY A 147 2.34 19.22 -6.92
N LEU A 148 1.57 18.36 -7.55
CA LEU A 148 0.57 17.52 -6.88
C LEU A 148 1.04 16.08 -6.81
N PRO A 149 0.76 15.35 -5.70
CA PRO A 149 1.17 13.96 -5.56
C PRO A 149 0.52 13.06 -6.61
N CYS A 150 1.29 12.07 -7.06
CA CYS A 150 0.81 10.96 -7.89
C CYS A 150 1.52 9.68 -7.48
N ALA A 151 0.97 8.55 -7.89
CA ALA A 151 1.65 7.26 -7.84
C ALA A 151 2.35 7.05 -9.19
N LEU A 152 3.65 6.84 -9.18
CA LEU A 152 4.46 6.67 -10.38
C LEU A 152 4.86 5.21 -10.54
N ILE A 153 4.40 4.57 -11.61
CA ILE A 153 4.81 3.21 -11.97
C ILE A 153 6.17 3.30 -12.64
N LEU A 154 7.18 2.68 -12.02
CA LEU A 154 8.53 2.60 -12.57
C LEU A 154 8.68 1.39 -13.51
N ARG A 155 7.92 0.34 -13.25
CA ARG A 155 8.02 -0.92 -13.96
C ARG A 155 6.85 -1.84 -13.62
N THR A 156 6.48 -2.72 -14.56
CA THR A 156 5.59 -3.86 -14.31
C THR A 156 6.40 -5.15 -14.33
N LEU A 157 6.26 -5.98 -13.29
CA LEU A 157 6.94 -7.27 -13.16
C LEU A 157 6.30 -8.31 -14.07
N ALA A 158 7.11 -9.18 -14.66
CA ALA A 158 6.62 -10.31 -15.44
C ALA A 158 5.89 -11.32 -14.54
N GLU A 159 5.08 -12.19 -15.14
CA GLU A 159 4.44 -13.27 -14.41
C GLU A 159 5.49 -14.25 -13.87
N GLY A 160 5.40 -14.58 -12.58
CA GLY A 160 6.38 -15.42 -11.88
C GLY A 160 7.69 -14.72 -11.51
N GLU A 161 7.86 -13.46 -11.86
CA GLU A 161 9.00 -12.66 -11.39
C GLU A 161 8.79 -12.28 -9.92
N GLU A 162 9.55 -12.93 -9.04
CA GLU A 162 9.57 -12.59 -7.62
C GLU A 162 10.56 -11.44 -7.36
N HIS A 163 10.06 -10.31 -6.88
CA HIS A 163 10.89 -9.27 -6.30
C HIS A 163 10.89 -9.41 -4.79
N ASP A 164 12.00 -9.91 -4.26
CA ASP A 164 12.29 -9.78 -2.85
C ASP A 164 12.69 -8.32 -2.50
N LYS A 165 12.83 -8.04 -1.22
CA LYS A 165 13.18 -6.72 -0.72
C LYS A 165 14.52 -6.19 -1.26
N LEU A 166 15.47 -7.08 -1.58
CA LEU A 166 16.80 -6.71 -2.10
C LEU A 166 16.70 -6.24 -3.55
N LYS A 167 15.96 -6.95 -4.38
CA LYS A 167 15.72 -6.58 -5.79
C LYS A 167 14.92 -5.29 -5.91
N LEU A 168 13.91 -5.10 -5.03
CA LEU A 168 13.18 -3.83 -4.96
C LEU A 168 14.11 -2.67 -4.63
N ASN A 169 14.96 -2.81 -3.62
CA ASN A 169 15.93 -1.77 -3.26
C ASN A 169 16.95 -1.50 -4.37
N ALA A 170 17.40 -2.53 -5.09
CA ALA A 170 18.30 -2.35 -6.24
C ALA A 170 17.64 -1.50 -7.34
N LEU A 171 16.40 -1.84 -7.71
CA LEU A 171 15.63 -1.07 -8.69
C LEU A 171 15.42 0.39 -8.25
N LEU A 172 15.09 0.64 -6.99
CA LEU A 172 14.88 1.98 -6.47
C LEU A 172 16.19 2.81 -6.46
N ARG A 173 17.35 2.16 -6.29
CA ARG A 173 18.67 2.82 -6.42
C ARG A 173 19.02 3.16 -7.86
N GLU A 174 18.68 2.30 -8.82
CA GLU A 174 18.87 2.59 -10.26
C GLU A 174 18.15 3.87 -10.70
N HIS A 175 17.06 4.24 -10.00
CA HIS A 175 16.29 5.45 -10.24
C HIS A 175 16.55 6.58 -9.23
N ASP A 176 17.64 6.52 -8.45
CA ASP A 176 18.01 7.52 -7.43
C ASP A 176 16.92 7.81 -6.37
N ILE A 177 16.03 6.85 -6.11
CA ILE A 177 14.89 7.02 -5.18
C ILE A 177 15.30 6.66 -3.74
N VAL A 178 16.28 5.79 -3.57
CA VAL A 178 16.85 5.44 -2.26
C VAL A 178 18.39 5.42 -2.36
N SER A 179 19.05 5.85 -1.29
CA SER A 179 20.51 5.82 -1.14
C SER A 179 21.03 4.43 -0.73
#